data_1aee7fd0597cc8ff041f6228c716f423
#
_entry.id   1aee7fd0597cc8ff041f6228c716f423
#
_cell.length_a   1.000
_cell.length_b   1.000
_cell.length_c   1.000
_cell.angle_alpha   90.00
_cell.angle_beta   90.00
_cell.angle_gamma   90.00
#
_symmetry.space_group_name_H-M   'P 1'
#
loop_
_entity.id
_entity.type
_entity.pdbx_description
1 polymer ?
#
loop_
_entity_poly.entity_id
_entity_poly.type
_entity_poly.pdbx_seq_one_letter_code
_entity_poly.pdbx_strand_id
1 'polypeptide(L)'
;MRDLARILRISQTRFGWAGTKDKRAITKQKISIWNITEEELARVHLKDIELKPIGRSNKKVSLGDLWGNRFKITIRNIDLPAQDTLERVTSITHELEKGVPNFFGVQRFG
;
A
#
# COMPACT_ATOMS: atom_id res chain seq x y z
N MET A 1 -7.85 9.10 -2.50
CA MET A 1 -9.19 8.90 -3.06
C MET A 1 -9.94 10.18 -3.39
N ARG A 2 -9.83 11.21 -2.56
CA ARG A 2 -10.50 12.50 -2.82
C ARG A 2 -10.14 13.09 -4.17
N ASP A 3 -8.85 13.07 -4.52
CA ASP A 3 -8.38 13.66 -5.77
C ASP A 3 -8.87 12.88 -6.99
N LEU A 4 -8.90 11.55 -6.91
CA LEU A 4 -9.48 10.70 -7.94
C LEU A 4 -10.97 10.95 -8.10
N ALA A 5 -11.71 11.02 -7.01
CA ALA A 5 -13.14 11.28 -7.04
C ALA A 5 -13.44 12.65 -7.68
N ARG A 6 -12.64 13.65 -7.37
CA ARG A 6 -12.78 15.00 -7.92
C ARG A 6 -12.53 15.02 -9.45
N ILE A 7 -11.46 14.37 -9.90
CA ILE A 7 -11.10 14.34 -11.32
C ILE A 7 -12.13 13.57 -12.12
N LEU A 8 -12.57 12.43 -11.61
CA LEU A 8 -13.59 11.60 -12.26
C LEU A 8 -15.00 12.15 -12.11
N ARG A 9 -15.21 13.18 -11.28
CA ARG A 9 -16.51 13.79 -10.98
C ARG A 9 -17.52 12.76 -10.47
N ILE A 10 -17.08 11.91 -9.57
CA ILE A 10 -17.91 10.88 -8.96
C ILE A 10 -17.82 10.98 -7.43
N SER A 11 -18.78 10.36 -6.75
CA SER A 11 -18.78 10.31 -5.29
C SER A 11 -17.68 9.38 -4.77
N GLN A 12 -17.08 9.73 -3.63
CA GLN A 12 -16.11 8.88 -2.94
C GLN A 12 -16.72 7.53 -2.54
N THR A 13 -18.02 7.45 -2.35
CA THR A 13 -18.69 6.20 -2.00
C THR A 13 -18.63 5.14 -3.09
N ARG A 14 -18.30 5.51 -4.33
CA ARG A 14 -18.11 4.58 -5.44
C ARG A 14 -16.77 3.84 -5.39
N PHE A 15 -15.84 4.31 -4.55
CA PHE A 15 -14.54 3.66 -4.38
C PHE A 15 -14.58 2.63 -3.25
N GLY A 16 -13.84 1.55 -3.43
CA GLY A 16 -13.60 0.56 -2.39
C GLY A 16 -12.12 0.25 -2.27
N TRP A 17 -11.65 0.10 -1.04
CA TRP A 17 -10.27 -0.26 -0.75
C TRP A 17 -10.20 -1.13 0.50
N ALA A 18 -9.13 -1.92 0.59
CA ALA A 18 -8.98 -2.89 1.67
C ALA A 18 -8.29 -2.34 2.92
N GLY A 19 -7.52 -1.27 2.77
CA GLY A 19 -6.80 -0.63 3.88
C GLY A 19 -6.12 0.64 3.44
N THR A 20 -5.55 1.36 4.40
CA THR A 20 -4.78 2.58 4.14
C THR A 20 -3.30 2.27 3.95
N LYS A 21 -2.60 3.12 3.22
CA LYS A 21 -1.17 3.01 2.95
C LYS A 21 -0.41 4.24 3.43
N ASP A 22 0.87 4.05 3.70
CA ASP A 22 1.74 5.14 4.13
C ASP A 22 1.81 6.25 3.10
N LYS A 23 1.78 7.49 3.56
CA LYS A 23 1.81 8.67 2.70
C LYS A 23 3.18 8.91 2.09
N ARG A 24 4.25 8.61 2.83
CA ARG A 24 5.64 8.83 2.42
C ARG A 24 6.32 7.53 1.99
N ALA A 25 5.74 6.85 1.02
CA ALA A 25 6.27 5.59 0.52
C ALA A 25 5.76 5.34 -0.89
N ILE A 26 6.44 4.48 -1.62
CA ILE A 26 5.91 3.92 -2.86
C ILE A 26 5.01 2.76 -2.47
N THR A 27 3.72 2.91 -2.71
CA THR A 27 2.72 1.92 -2.32
C THR A 27 1.90 1.46 -3.50
N LYS A 28 1.42 0.22 -3.41
CA LYS A 28 0.49 -0.36 -4.39
C LYS A 28 -0.68 -0.96 -3.65
N GLN A 29 -1.87 -0.74 -4.14
CA GLN A 29 -3.05 -1.40 -3.61
C GLN A 29 -4.11 -1.55 -4.69
N LYS A 30 -4.97 -2.54 -4.52
CA LYS A 30 -6.15 -2.70 -5.35
C LYS A 30 -7.27 -1.85 -4.79
N ILE A 31 -7.97 -1.18 -5.68
CA ILE A 31 -9.19 -0.44 -5.34
C ILE A 31 -10.29 -0.87 -6.30
N SER A 32 -11.51 -0.73 -5.89
CA SER A 32 -12.67 -0.89 -6.77
C SER A 32 -13.35 0.46 -6.99
N ILE A 33 -13.86 0.65 -8.18
CA ILE A 33 -14.64 1.83 -8.52
C ILE A 33 -15.92 1.34 -9.19
N TRP A 34 -17.06 1.70 -8.63
CA TRP A 34 -18.35 1.27 -9.14
C TRP A 34 -18.77 2.11 -10.34
N ASN A 35 -19.23 1.42 -11.37
CA ASN A 35 -19.84 2.02 -12.58
C ASN A 35 -18.91 3.02 -13.29
N ILE A 36 -17.70 2.58 -13.62
CA ILE A 36 -16.75 3.36 -14.40
C ILE A 36 -16.20 2.53 -15.55
N THR A 37 -15.85 3.17 -16.66
CA THR A 37 -15.25 2.52 -17.82
C THR A 37 -13.73 2.66 -17.80
N GLU A 38 -13.04 1.75 -18.51
CA GLU A 38 -11.57 1.85 -18.68
C GLU A 38 -11.17 3.12 -19.43
N GLU A 39 -12.01 3.58 -20.34
CA GLU A 39 -11.76 4.81 -21.09
C GLU A 39 -11.76 6.04 -20.18
N GLU A 40 -12.69 6.09 -19.24
CA GLU A 40 -12.73 7.16 -18.24
C GLU A 40 -11.49 7.14 -17.34
N LEU A 41 -11.03 5.95 -16.94
CA LEU A 41 -9.81 5.80 -16.16
C LEU A 41 -8.55 6.19 -16.94
N ALA A 42 -8.51 5.89 -18.23
CA ALA A 42 -7.37 6.23 -19.08
C ALA A 42 -7.17 7.74 -19.24
N ARG A 43 -8.20 8.53 -19.03
CA ARG A 43 -8.15 10.00 -19.08
C ARG A 43 -7.61 10.65 -17.81
N VAL A 44 -7.44 9.86 -16.74
CA VAL A 44 -6.96 10.39 -15.47
C VAL A 44 -5.45 10.51 -15.49
N HIS A 45 -4.96 11.72 -15.25
CA HIS A 45 -3.54 12.00 -15.11
C HIS A 45 -3.33 12.69 -13.76
N LEU A 46 -2.82 11.95 -12.80
CA LEU A 46 -2.43 12.45 -11.50
C LEU A 46 -0.93 12.38 -11.33
N LYS A 47 -0.37 13.42 -10.73
CA LYS A 47 1.03 13.42 -10.35
C LYS A 47 1.26 12.34 -9.30
N ASP A 48 2.29 11.52 -9.50
CA ASP A 48 2.74 10.49 -8.56
C ASP A 48 1.72 9.37 -8.31
N ILE A 49 0.69 9.24 -9.15
CA ILE A 49 -0.29 8.16 -9.06
C ILE A 49 -0.43 7.49 -10.43
N GLU A 50 -0.26 6.19 -10.46
CA GLU A 50 -0.45 5.38 -11.65
C GLU A 50 -1.64 4.43 -11.43
N LEU A 51 -2.58 4.45 -12.36
CA LEU A 51 -3.75 3.58 -12.35
C LEU A 51 -3.65 2.54 -13.46
N LYS A 52 -3.84 1.26 -13.09
CA LYS A 52 -3.88 0.16 -14.06
C LYS A 52 -5.18 -0.62 -13.90
N PRO A 53 -6.06 -0.61 -14.91
CA PRO A 53 -7.21 -1.50 -14.89
C PRO A 53 -6.76 -2.96 -14.95
N ILE A 54 -7.23 -3.77 -14.03
CA ILE A 54 -6.88 -5.20 -13.99
C ILE A 54 -8.05 -6.13 -14.29
N GLY A 55 -9.26 -5.60 -14.34
CA GLY A 55 -10.43 -6.38 -14.67
C GLY A 55 -11.69 -5.83 -14.06
N ARG A 56 -12.76 -6.57 -14.23
CA ARG A 56 -14.07 -6.25 -13.68
C ARG A 56 -14.48 -7.31 -12.68
N SER A 57 -15.22 -6.90 -11.68
CA SER A 57 -15.77 -7.79 -10.65
C SER A 57 -17.15 -7.29 -10.25
N ASN A 58 -17.98 -8.17 -9.78
CA ASN A 58 -19.27 -7.82 -9.20
C ASN A 58 -19.20 -7.63 -7.69
N LYS A 59 -18.00 -7.61 -7.12
CA LYS A 59 -17.76 -7.41 -5.70
C LYS A 59 -16.91 -6.18 -5.45
N LYS A 60 -17.36 -5.31 -4.54
CA LYS A 60 -16.59 -4.15 -4.08
C LYS A 60 -15.47 -4.59 -3.13
N VAL A 61 -14.30 -3.97 -3.27
CA VAL A 61 -13.21 -4.13 -2.30
C VAL A 61 -13.59 -3.39 -1.02
N SER A 62 -13.59 -4.09 0.09
CA SER A 62 -13.96 -3.55 1.41
C SER A 62 -12.77 -3.58 2.36
N LEU A 63 -12.84 -2.79 3.43
CA LEU A 63 -11.81 -2.79 4.46
C LEU A 63 -11.60 -4.20 5.00
N GLY A 64 -10.35 -4.61 5.08
CA GLY A 64 -9.98 -5.95 5.52
C GLY A 64 -9.89 -7.00 4.42
N ASP A 65 -10.26 -6.69 3.19
CA ASP A 65 -10.18 -7.62 2.06
C ASP A 65 -8.75 -7.75 1.53
N LEU A 66 -7.83 -8.13 2.38
CA LEU A 66 -6.43 -8.36 2.01
C LEU A 66 -5.84 -9.50 2.84
N TRP A 67 -4.90 -10.23 2.25
CA TRP A 67 -4.14 -11.26 2.95
C TRP A 67 -3.12 -10.69 3.90
N GLY A 68 -2.65 -9.50 3.61
CA GLY A 68 -1.62 -8.83 4.37
C GLY A 68 -0.93 -7.78 3.52
N ASN A 69 0.18 -7.30 4.02
CA ASN A 69 0.99 -6.30 3.34
C ASN A 69 2.37 -6.88 3.01
N ARG A 70 2.89 -6.51 1.85
CA ARG A 70 4.27 -6.81 1.49
C ARG A 70 5.09 -5.55 1.59
N PHE A 71 6.17 -5.60 2.35
CA PHE A 71 7.08 -4.48 2.53
C PHE A 71 8.41 -4.75 1.84
N LYS A 72 8.91 -3.74 1.16
CA LYS A 72 10.28 -3.70 0.67
C LYS A 72 10.92 -2.44 1.22
N ILE A 73 11.81 -2.62 2.19
CA ILE A 73 12.43 -1.50 2.90
C ILE A 73 13.92 -1.50 2.59
N THR A 74 14.41 -0.37 2.10
CA THR A 74 15.84 -0.16 1.86
C THR A 74 16.41 0.66 3.01
N ILE A 75 17.34 0.07 3.75
CA ILE A 75 18.04 0.75 4.84
C ILE A 75 19.38 1.24 4.30
N ARG A 76 19.67 2.51 4.49
CA ARG A 76 20.87 3.17 3.99
C ARG A 76 21.67 3.80 5.11
N ASN A 77 22.89 4.24 4.80
CA ASN A 77 23.78 4.94 5.73
C ASN A 77 24.06 4.13 7.00
N ILE A 78 24.34 2.85 6.84
CA ILE A 78 24.68 1.97 7.95
C ILE A 78 26.16 2.14 8.29
N ASP A 79 26.46 2.48 9.56
CA ASP A 79 27.82 2.75 10.06
C ASP A 79 28.59 1.46 10.42
N LEU A 80 28.41 0.40 9.66
CA LEU A 80 29.09 -0.88 9.88
C LEU A 80 29.72 -1.37 8.58
N PRO A 81 30.83 -2.14 8.64
CA PRO A 81 31.33 -2.84 7.48
C PRO A 81 30.24 -3.75 6.87
N ALA A 82 30.30 -3.94 5.56
CA ALA A 82 29.29 -4.73 4.84
C ALA A 82 29.12 -6.13 5.41
N GLN A 83 30.21 -6.78 5.80
CA GLN A 83 30.16 -8.12 6.36
C GLN A 83 29.48 -8.15 7.73
N ASP A 84 29.81 -7.20 8.61
CA ASP A 84 29.18 -7.10 9.93
C ASP A 84 27.68 -6.79 9.81
N THR A 85 27.32 -5.93 8.87
CA THR A 85 25.92 -5.63 8.56
C THR A 85 25.17 -6.89 8.12
N LEU A 86 25.78 -7.66 7.21
CA LEU A 86 25.17 -8.90 6.71
C LEU A 86 24.97 -9.93 7.82
N GLU A 87 25.95 -10.09 8.70
CA GLU A 87 25.86 -11.01 9.85
C GLU A 87 24.73 -10.59 10.80
N ARG A 88 24.60 -9.30 11.10
CA ARG A 88 23.52 -8.81 11.96
C ARG A 88 22.16 -8.96 11.33
N VAL A 89 22.01 -8.68 10.04
CA VAL A 89 20.75 -8.87 9.32
C VAL A 89 20.36 -10.35 9.33
N THR A 90 21.28 -11.25 9.08
CA THR A 90 21.03 -12.68 9.11
C THR A 90 20.58 -13.14 10.49
N SER A 91 21.25 -12.67 11.55
CA SER A 91 20.90 -13.00 12.92
C SER A 91 19.51 -12.49 13.31
N ILE A 92 19.19 -11.25 12.97
CA ILE A 92 17.89 -10.64 13.22
C ILE A 92 16.79 -11.38 12.46
N THR A 93 17.03 -11.71 11.19
CA THR A 93 16.08 -12.45 10.36
C THR A 93 15.76 -13.82 10.96
N HIS A 94 16.79 -14.51 11.46
CA HIS A 94 16.62 -15.79 12.12
C HIS A 94 15.76 -15.68 13.40
N GLU A 95 15.99 -14.63 14.20
CA GLU A 95 15.16 -14.38 15.39
C GLU A 95 13.71 -14.02 15.02
N LEU A 96 13.50 -13.27 13.94
CA LEU A 96 12.18 -12.90 13.47
C LEU A 96 11.33 -14.07 13.00
N GLU A 97 11.95 -15.16 12.56
CA GLU A 97 11.26 -16.39 12.18
C GLU A 97 10.46 -16.99 13.36
N LYS A 98 10.88 -16.71 14.58
CA LYS A 98 10.19 -17.14 15.80
C LYS A 98 8.98 -16.28 16.15
N GLY A 99 8.78 -15.18 15.43
CA GLY A 99 7.73 -14.21 15.67
C GLY A 99 8.24 -12.93 16.30
N VAL A 100 7.40 -11.91 16.32
CA VAL A 100 7.73 -10.60 16.89
C VAL A 100 6.61 -10.14 17.83
N PRO A 101 6.95 -9.42 18.93
CA PRO A 101 5.93 -8.77 19.74
C PRO A 101 5.17 -7.73 18.92
N ASN A 102 3.85 -7.69 19.04
CA ASN A 102 3.01 -6.73 18.35
C ASN A 102 2.88 -5.42 19.13
N PHE A 103 4.01 -4.79 19.43
CA PHE A 103 4.04 -3.48 20.05
C PHE A 103 3.85 -2.38 19.01
N PHE A 104 3.11 -1.35 19.38
CA PHE A 104 2.90 -0.19 18.50
C PHE A 104 2.87 1.09 19.33
N GLY A 105 3.29 2.18 18.73
CA GLY A 105 3.35 3.49 19.37
C GLY A 105 2.06 4.30 19.21
N VAL A 106 2.13 5.57 19.63
CA VAL A 106 0.98 6.48 19.61
C VAL A 106 0.40 6.74 18.23
N GLN A 107 1.17 6.58 17.18
CA GLN A 107 0.71 6.74 15.80
C GLN A 107 -0.49 5.83 15.49
N ARG A 108 -0.56 4.66 16.12
CA ARG A 108 -1.64 3.70 15.95
C ARG A 108 -2.98 4.26 16.41
N PHE A 109 -2.95 5.11 17.41
CA PHE A 109 -4.15 5.65 18.05
C PHE A 109 -4.60 7.00 17.50
N GLY A 110 -3.89 7.50 16.56
CA GLY A 110 -4.31 8.72 15.99
C GLY A 110 -3.66 9.70 15.41
#